data_b8e2ac5ef7f2c2df498f11f0c02440d5
#
_entry.id   b8e2ac5ef7f2c2df498f11f0c02440d5
#
_cell.length_a   1.000
_cell.length_b   1.000
_cell.length_c   1.000
_cell.angle_alpha   90.00
_cell.angle_beta   90.00
_cell.angle_gamma   90.00
#
_symmetry.space_group_name_H-M   'P 1'
#
loop_
_entity.id
_entity.type
_entity.pdbx_description
1 polymer ?
#
loop_
_entity_poly.entity_id
_entity_poly.type
_entity_poly.pdbx_seq_one_letter_code
_entity_poly.pdbx_strand_id
1 'polypeptide(L)'
;APHLRESLRYVSQAASSKYAAIIDVGGGESTLVDDLANEGYKDITVLDISAKALEVTRQRVGAQGAHVHWVAADVLEVELPVGAFDIWHDRAVFHFLTSDDQRRRYVAQVLSALKPAGFAIVGTFGPEGPERCSGLQVSRYAPSELHGVFVEPFELLSSSIELHTTPWGSPQQFVYCYCRRLPS
;
A
#
# COMPACT_ATOMS: atom_id res chain seq x y z
N ALA A 1 -3.37 14.37 -11.84
CA ALA A 1 -2.49 13.25 -11.49
C ALA A 1 -3.11 11.94 -11.98
N PRO A 2 -2.31 11.01 -12.48
CA PRO A 2 -2.85 9.74 -12.97
C PRO A 2 -3.42 8.90 -11.82
N HIS A 3 -4.54 8.24 -12.09
CA HIS A 3 -5.14 7.31 -11.14
C HIS A 3 -4.28 6.04 -11.02
N LEU A 4 -4.23 5.47 -9.83
CA LEU A 4 -3.52 4.21 -9.58
C LEU A 4 -4.43 3.02 -9.92
N ARG A 5 -4.54 2.72 -11.20
CA ARG A 5 -5.52 1.76 -11.73
C ARG A 5 -5.39 0.36 -11.15
N GLU A 6 -4.18 -0.17 -11.08
CA GLU A 6 -3.96 -1.51 -10.52
C GLU A 6 -4.29 -1.54 -9.02
N SER A 7 -3.88 -0.52 -8.28
CA SER A 7 -4.23 -0.40 -6.86
C SER A 7 -5.75 -0.38 -6.67
N LEU A 8 -6.45 0.43 -7.44
CA LEU A 8 -7.92 0.53 -7.38
C LEU A 8 -8.59 -0.79 -7.76
N ARG A 9 -8.09 -1.48 -8.77
CA ARG A 9 -8.60 -2.78 -9.19
C ARG A 9 -8.51 -3.81 -8.06
N TYR A 10 -7.36 -3.91 -7.41
CA TYR A 10 -7.15 -4.83 -6.31
C TYR A 10 -8.01 -4.48 -5.10
N VAL A 11 -8.10 -3.21 -4.74
CA VAL A 11 -8.98 -2.78 -3.63
C VAL A 11 -10.43 -3.16 -3.92
N SER A 12 -10.89 -2.92 -5.13
CA SER A 12 -12.26 -3.27 -5.54
C SER A 12 -12.52 -4.77 -5.45
N GLN A 13 -11.54 -5.61 -5.79
CA GLN A 13 -11.66 -7.06 -5.65
C GLN A 13 -11.67 -7.50 -4.18
N ALA A 14 -10.85 -6.87 -3.35
CA ALA A 14 -10.71 -7.25 -1.95
C ALA A 14 -11.86 -6.77 -1.06
N ALA A 15 -12.43 -5.60 -1.36
CA ALA A 15 -13.46 -4.99 -0.53
C ALA A 15 -14.79 -5.71 -0.67
N SER A 16 -15.30 -6.24 0.44
CA SER A 16 -16.65 -6.87 0.47
C SER A 16 -17.77 -5.82 0.46
N SER A 17 -17.48 -4.59 0.89
CA SER A 17 -18.42 -3.47 0.90
C SER A 17 -17.67 -2.16 0.96
N LYS A 18 -18.38 -1.04 0.88
CA LYS A 18 -17.81 0.30 1.06
C LYS A 18 -17.45 0.60 2.52
N TYR A 19 -17.78 -0.28 3.44
CA TYR A 19 -17.37 -0.19 4.85
C TYR A 19 -16.11 -0.96 5.18
N ALA A 20 -15.50 -1.62 4.18
CA ALA A 20 -14.21 -2.29 4.38
C ALA A 20 -13.19 -1.29 4.93
N ALA A 21 -12.48 -1.70 5.99
CA ALA A 21 -11.44 -0.87 6.60
C ALA A 21 -10.15 -1.00 5.79
N ILE A 22 -9.69 0.10 5.22
CA ILE A 22 -8.54 0.16 4.31
C ILE A 22 -7.45 1.02 4.95
N ILE A 23 -6.23 0.49 5.01
CA ILE A 23 -5.05 1.30 5.34
C ILE A 23 -4.17 1.45 4.09
N ASP A 24 -3.84 2.69 3.75
CA ASP A 24 -2.94 3.04 2.66
C ASP A 24 -1.61 3.50 3.26
N VAL A 25 -0.61 2.67 3.16
CA VAL A 25 0.72 2.89 3.74
C VAL A 25 1.59 3.64 2.74
N GLY A 26 2.16 4.77 3.18
CA GLY A 26 2.95 5.64 2.31
C GLY A 26 2.09 6.45 1.35
N GLY A 27 0.83 6.65 1.68
CA GLY A 27 -0.14 7.33 0.83
C GLY A 27 -0.10 8.86 0.88
N GLY A 28 0.88 9.47 1.56
CA GLY A 28 0.88 10.91 1.85
C GLY A 28 0.79 11.82 0.64
N GLU A 29 1.41 11.48 -0.47
CA GLU A 29 1.32 12.27 -1.72
C GLU A 29 0.53 11.54 -2.82
N SER A 30 -0.04 10.40 -2.51
CA SER A 30 -0.79 9.58 -3.46
C SER A 30 -2.19 10.13 -3.69
N THR A 31 -2.71 9.90 -4.90
CA THR A 31 -4.09 10.21 -5.26
C THR A 31 -5.05 9.06 -4.96
N LEU A 32 -4.56 7.94 -4.42
CA LEU A 32 -5.41 6.78 -4.12
C LEU A 32 -6.54 7.14 -3.16
N VAL A 33 -6.23 7.89 -2.10
CA VAL A 33 -7.24 8.29 -1.10
C VAL A 33 -8.35 9.13 -1.73
N ASP A 34 -8.02 9.98 -2.70
CA ASP A 34 -9.00 10.78 -3.43
C ASP A 34 -10.00 9.85 -4.15
N ASP A 35 -9.48 8.86 -4.86
CA ASP A 35 -10.31 7.91 -5.61
C ASP A 35 -11.14 7.01 -4.69
N LEU A 36 -10.54 6.53 -3.60
CA LEU A 36 -11.28 5.72 -2.63
C LEU A 36 -12.42 6.50 -1.98
N ALA A 37 -12.17 7.75 -1.61
CA ALA A 37 -13.22 8.61 -1.05
C ALA A 37 -14.32 8.90 -2.08
N ASN A 38 -13.94 9.17 -3.34
CA ASN A 38 -14.89 9.38 -4.43
C ASN A 38 -15.75 8.16 -4.72
N GLU A 39 -15.17 6.96 -4.59
CA GLU A 39 -15.89 5.70 -4.79
C GLU A 39 -16.79 5.33 -3.60
N GLY A 40 -16.75 6.11 -2.53
CA GLY A 40 -17.67 5.96 -1.40
C GLY A 40 -17.16 5.05 -0.29
N TYR A 41 -15.89 4.69 -0.25
CA TYR A 41 -15.32 3.97 0.89
C TYR A 41 -15.36 4.84 2.14
N LYS A 42 -15.82 4.27 3.25
CA LYS A 42 -16.15 5.01 4.48
C LYS A 42 -15.10 4.90 5.58
N ASP A 43 -14.19 3.94 5.48
CA ASP A 43 -13.19 3.66 6.52
C ASP A 43 -11.80 3.57 5.90
N ILE A 44 -11.16 4.72 5.75
CA ILE A 44 -9.85 4.85 5.13
C ILE A 44 -8.88 5.44 6.16
N THR A 45 -7.74 4.78 6.32
CA THR A 45 -6.61 5.29 7.09
C THR A 45 -5.44 5.51 6.14
N VAL A 46 -4.82 6.68 6.18
CA VAL A 46 -3.61 6.98 5.41
C VAL A 46 -2.46 7.16 6.39
N LEU A 47 -1.45 6.33 6.23
CA LEU A 47 -0.23 6.33 7.04
C LEU A 47 0.94 6.81 6.20
N ASP A 48 1.67 7.80 6.70
CA ASP A 48 2.91 8.26 6.07
C ASP A 48 3.86 8.80 7.13
N ILE A 49 5.15 8.66 6.89
CA ILE A 49 6.15 9.23 7.78
C ILE A 49 6.18 10.77 7.72
N SER A 50 5.72 11.34 6.61
CA SER A 50 5.70 12.79 6.39
C SER A 50 4.36 13.40 6.80
N ALA A 51 4.34 14.05 7.96
CA ALA A 51 3.17 14.81 8.41
C ALA A 51 2.78 15.91 7.43
N LYS A 52 3.78 16.53 6.78
CA LYS A 52 3.55 17.58 5.78
C LYS A 52 2.84 17.04 4.54
N ALA A 53 3.27 15.89 4.03
CA ALA A 53 2.62 15.26 2.88
C ALA A 53 1.16 14.90 3.18
N LEU A 54 0.89 14.38 4.37
CA LEU A 54 -0.47 14.08 4.82
C LEU A 54 -1.33 15.34 4.89
N GLU A 55 -0.80 16.42 5.41
CA GLU A 55 -1.55 17.68 5.52
C GLU A 55 -1.90 18.27 4.14
N VAL A 56 -0.96 18.24 3.20
CA VAL A 56 -1.21 18.68 1.82
C VAL A 56 -2.33 17.86 1.19
N THR A 57 -2.28 16.55 1.35
CA THR A 57 -3.29 15.64 0.79
C THR A 57 -4.64 15.81 1.48
N ARG A 58 -4.64 15.96 2.81
CA ARG A 58 -5.88 16.20 3.58
C ARG A 58 -6.58 17.46 3.09
N GLN A 59 -5.85 18.54 2.87
CA GLN A 59 -6.41 19.80 2.34
C GLN A 59 -6.95 19.63 0.92
N ARG A 60 -6.22 18.90 0.06
CA ARG A 60 -6.65 18.64 -1.31
C ARG A 60 -7.95 17.82 -1.37
N VAL A 61 -8.07 16.79 -0.56
CA VAL A 61 -9.25 15.92 -0.50
C VAL A 61 -10.45 16.67 0.08
N GLY A 62 -10.21 17.52 1.07
CA GLY A 62 -11.23 18.39 1.65
C GLY A 62 -12.37 17.62 2.31
N ALA A 63 -13.61 18.07 2.06
CA ALA A 63 -14.80 17.51 2.71
C ALA A 63 -15.05 16.03 2.37
N GLN A 64 -14.64 15.55 1.20
CA GLN A 64 -14.76 14.14 0.83
C GLN A 64 -13.92 13.24 1.73
N GLY A 65 -12.85 13.76 2.32
CA GLY A 65 -11.98 13.06 3.23
C GLY A 65 -12.34 13.21 4.70
N ALA A 66 -13.55 13.68 5.03
CA ALA A 66 -13.96 13.92 6.42
C ALA A 66 -13.90 12.66 7.29
N HIS A 67 -14.02 11.47 6.70
CA HIS A 67 -13.95 10.18 7.39
C HIS A 67 -12.58 9.51 7.29
N VAL A 68 -11.58 10.16 6.68
CA VAL A 68 -10.23 9.62 6.55
C VAL A 68 -9.46 9.86 7.85
N HIS A 69 -8.78 8.83 8.32
CA HIS A 69 -7.87 8.89 9.46
C HIS A 69 -6.45 9.09 8.95
N TRP A 70 -5.81 10.19 9.35
CA TRP A 70 -4.46 10.55 8.92
C TRP A 70 -3.47 10.25 10.04
N VAL A 71 -2.48 9.39 9.78
CA VAL A 71 -1.51 8.94 10.78
C VAL A 71 -0.10 9.25 10.29
N ALA A 72 0.59 10.16 10.98
CA ALA A 72 2.00 10.47 10.70
C ALA A 72 2.89 9.58 11.58
N ALA A 73 3.47 8.54 10.97
CA ALA A 73 4.30 7.59 11.69
C ALA A 73 5.13 6.75 10.73
N ASP A 74 6.19 6.13 11.26
CA ASP A 74 6.97 5.11 10.56
C ASP A 74 6.21 3.77 10.62
N VAL A 75 5.99 3.15 9.46
CA VAL A 75 5.27 1.88 9.36
C VAL A 75 5.92 0.76 10.17
N LEU A 76 7.23 0.80 10.37
CA LEU A 76 7.95 -0.22 11.15
C LEU A 76 7.81 -0.03 12.67
N GLU A 77 7.46 1.17 13.13
CA GLU A 77 7.43 1.52 14.54
C GLU A 77 6.02 1.77 15.10
N VAL A 78 5.07 2.11 14.23
CA VAL A 78 3.72 2.50 14.65
C VAL A 78 2.98 1.36 15.33
N GLU A 79 2.24 1.69 16.37
CA GLU A 79 1.29 0.76 16.99
C GLU A 79 -0.06 0.92 16.31
N LEU A 80 -0.40 -0.04 15.47
CA LEU A 80 -1.71 -0.11 14.82
C LEU A 80 -2.64 -1.03 15.61
N PRO A 81 -3.95 -0.75 15.63
CA PRO A 81 -4.91 -1.65 16.28
C PRO A 81 -4.83 -3.05 15.66
N VAL A 82 -4.80 -4.07 16.52
CA VAL A 82 -4.71 -5.47 16.09
C VAL A 82 -6.00 -5.87 15.39
N GLY A 83 -5.87 -6.48 14.20
CA GLY A 83 -7.01 -7.00 13.45
C GLY A 83 -8.03 -5.93 13.06
N ALA A 84 -7.58 -4.71 12.78
CA ALA A 84 -8.46 -3.59 12.50
C ALA A 84 -8.79 -3.40 11.04
N PHE A 85 -7.97 -3.93 10.13
CA PHE A 85 -8.08 -3.64 8.70
C PHE A 85 -8.46 -4.86 7.88
N ASP A 86 -9.34 -4.64 6.92
CA ASP A 86 -9.70 -5.63 5.91
C ASP A 86 -8.69 -5.64 4.76
N ILE A 87 -8.11 -4.48 4.46
CA ILE A 87 -7.19 -4.30 3.33
C ILE A 87 -5.99 -3.47 3.76
N TRP A 88 -4.81 -4.01 3.52
CA TRP A 88 -3.52 -3.31 3.62
C TRP A 88 -3.05 -3.01 2.21
N HIS A 89 -2.85 -1.74 1.91
CA HIS A 89 -2.33 -1.31 0.62
C HIS A 89 -1.01 -0.57 0.80
N ASP A 90 -0.03 -0.91 -0.01
CA ASP A 90 1.26 -0.24 -0.08
C ASP A 90 1.72 -0.20 -1.54
N ARG A 91 1.95 1.00 -2.04
CA ARG A 91 2.62 1.18 -3.33
C ARG A 91 3.83 2.08 -3.12
N ALA A 92 5.02 1.51 -3.29
CA ALA A 92 6.29 2.22 -3.24
C ALA A 92 6.80 2.57 -1.83
N VAL A 93 6.43 1.82 -0.78
CA VAL A 93 7.07 1.92 0.54
C VAL A 93 7.92 0.68 0.82
N PHE A 94 7.39 -0.50 0.60
CA PHE A 94 8.08 -1.75 0.89
C PHE A 94 9.45 -1.83 0.20
N HIS A 95 9.58 -1.29 -1.01
CA HIS A 95 10.83 -1.34 -1.75
C HIS A 95 11.97 -0.49 -1.13
N PHE A 96 11.68 0.42 -0.20
CA PHE A 96 12.71 1.13 0.57
C PHE A 96 13.34 0.26 1.66
N LEU A 97 12.72 -0.86 2.01
CA LEU A 97 13.24 -1.77 3.02
C LEU A 97 14.30 -2.66 2.38
N THR A 98 15.56 -2.39 2.71
CA THR A 98 16.70 -3.02 2.06
C THR A 98 17.38 -4.09 2.93
N SER A 99 16.92 -4.30 4.17
CA SER A 99 17.43 -5.36 5.06
C SER A 99 16.36 -6.41 5.36
N ASP A 100 16.80 -7.62 5.66
CA ASP A 100 15.90 -8.71 6.04
C ASP A 100 15.16 -8.41 7.34
N ASP A 101 15.82 -7.74 8.29
CA ASP A 101 15.18 -7.34 9.55
C ASP A 101 14.03 -6.37 9.33
N GLN A 102 14.23 -5.34 8.50
CA GLN A 102 13.17 -4.40 8.15
C GLN A 102 11.99 -5.09 7.48
N ARG A 103 12.26 -6.01 6.55
CA ARG A 103 11.21 -6.77 5.85
C ARG A 103 10.43 -7.66 6.81
N ARG A 104 11.10 -8.34 7.75
CA ARG A 104 10.42 -9.15 8.78
C ARG A 104 9.51 -8.28 9.66
N ARG A 105 9.99 -7.12 10.09
CA ARG A 105 9.21 -6.19 10.91
C ARG A 105 7.98 -5.68 10.16
N TYR A 106 8.12 -5.38 8.88
CA TYR A 106 7.02 -4.97 8.03
C TYR A 106 5.96 -6.07 7.91
N VAL A 107 6.37 -7.29 7.59
CA VAL A 107 5.43 -8.43 7.48
C VAL A 107 4.71 -8.67 8.81
N ALA A 108 5.40 -8.55 9.95
CA ALA A 108 4.78 -8.65 11.27
C ALA A 108 3.71 -7.57 11.49
N GLN A 109 3.96 -6.35 11.03
CA GLN A 109 2.98 -5.25 11.09
C GLN A 109 1.73 -5.57 10.24
N VAL A 110 1.92 -6.09 9.03
CA VAL A 110 0.81 -6.49 8.17
C VAL A 110 -0.03 -7.58 8.85
N LEU A 111 0.62 -8.61 9.39
CA LEU A 111 -0.06 -9.70 10.08
C LEU A 111 -0.85 -9.22 11.28
N SER A 112 -0.27 -8.33 12.07
CA SER A 112 -0.94 -7.80 13.26
C SER A 112 -2.14 -6.92 12.92
N ALA A 113 -2.01 -6.08 11.90
CA ALA A 113 -3.02 -5.09 11.53
C ALA A 113 -4.20 -5.69 10.76
N LEU A 114 -3.97 -6.72 9.96
CA LEU A 114 -5.02 -7.34 9.15
C LEU A 114 -5.91 -8.25 9.98
N LYS A 115 -7.21 -8.19 9.70
CA LYS A 115 -8.16 -9.21 10.15
C LYS A 115 -7.80 -10.56 9.54
N PRO A 116 -8.15 -11.68 10.19
CA PRO A 116 -8.10 -12.99 9.53
C PRO A 116 -8.88 -12.94 8.22
N ALA A 117 -8.33 -13.53 7.16
CA ALA A 117 -8.84 -13.45 5.79
C ALA A 117 -8.80 -12.05 5.15
N GLY A 118 -8.11 -11.10 5.76
CA GLY A 118 -7.85 -9.80 5.16
C GLY A 118 -6.83 -9.88 4.03
N PHE A 119 -6.75 -8.82 3.25
CA PHE A 119 -5.94 -8.79 2.02
C PHE A 119 -4.80 -7.80 2.12
N ALA A 120 -3.64 -8.18 1.57
CA ALA A 120 -2.49 -7.29 1.40
C ALA A 120 -2.25 -7.06 -0.09
N ILE A 121 -2.13 -5.79 -0.46
CA ILE A 121 -1.81 -5.35 -1.81
C ILE A 121 -0.50 -4.58 -1.72
N VAL A 122 0.58 -5.13 -2.24
CA VAL A 122 1.91 -4.52 -2.14
C VAL A 122 2.48 -4.33 -3.53
N GLY A 123 2.80 -3.08 -3.86
CA GLY A 123 3.41 -2.68 -5.12
C GLY A 123 4.83 -2.14 -4.91
N THR A 124 5.77 -2.65 -5.67
CA THR A 124 7.19 -2.25 -5.63
C THR A 124 7.70 -1.98 -7.04
N PHE A 125 8.88 -1.35 -7.15
CA PHE A 125 9.57 -1.36 -8.43
C PHE A 125 9.92 -2.79 -8.82
N GLY A 126 9.68 -3.12 -10.08
CA GLY A 126 10.05 -4.41 -10.67
C GLY A 126 11.51 -4.46 -11.12
N PRO A 127 11.97 -5.60 -11.67
CA PRO A 127 13.36 -5.77 -12.08
C PRO A 127 13.85 -4.76 -13.11
N GLU A 128 12.96 -4.24 -13.93
CA GLU A 128 13.24 -3.22 -14.94
C GLU A 128 12.87 -1.80 -14.48
N GLY A 129 12.48 -1.65 -13.22
CA GLY A 129 12.19 -0.36 -12.62
C GLY A 129 13.44 0.39 -12.20
N PRO A 130 13.27 1.63 -11.70
CA PRO A 130 14.40 2.42 -11.21
C PRO A 130 15.11 1.75 -10.02
N GLU A 131 16.41 2.02 -9.89
CA GLU A 131 17.21 1.57 -8.75
C GLU A 131 17.03 2.47 -7.53
N ARG A 132 16.52 3.67 -7.73
CA ARG A 132 16.31 4.68 -6.68
C ARG A 132 14.92 5.29 -6.81
N CYS A 133 14.38 5.67 -5.67
CA CYS A 133 13.14 6.42 -5.57
C CYS A 133 13.37 7.61 -4.65
N SER A 134 13.03 8.82 -5.09
CA SER A 134 13.27 10.05 -4.32
C SER A 134 14.72 10.17 -3.82
N GLY A 135 15.67 9.72 -4.63
CA GLY A 135 17.10 9.74 -4.31
C GLY A 135 17.60 8.64 -3.38
N LEU A 136 16.71 7.80 -2.86
CA LEU A 136 17.03 6.69 -1.97
C LEU A 136 17.11 5.37 -2.72
N GLN A 137 18.04 4.51 -2.31
CA GLN A 137 18.15 3.17 -2.84
C GLN A 137 16.93 2.34 -2.50
N VAL A 138 16.45 1.54 -3.45
CA VAL A 138 15.32 0.63 -3.26
C VAL A 138 15.69 -0.80 -3.66
N SER A 139 14.98 -1.77 -3.09
CA SER A 139 15.02 -3.15 -3.53
C SER A 139 13.99 -3.35 -4.65
N ARG A 140 14.41 -3.97 -5.75
CA ARG A 140 13.52 -4.30 -6.86
C ARG A 140 13.15 -5.77 -6.78
N TYR A 141 11.92 -6.09 -7.18
CA TYR A 141 11.40 -7.45 -7.04
C TYR A 141 10.79 -7.94 -8.34
N ALA A 142 11.13 -9.18 -8.73
CA ALA A 142 10.31 -9.95 -9.66
C ALA A 142 9.04 -10.41 -8.91
N PRO A 143 7.94 -10.76 -9.61
CA PRO A 143 6.70 -11.18 -8.95
C PRO A 143 6.90 -12.33 -7.96
N SER A 144 7.67 -13.35 -8.31
CA SER A 144 7.96 -14.49 -7.43
C SER A 144 8.79 -14.09 -6.20
N GLU A 145 9.72 -13.17 -6.37
CA GLU A 145 10.55 -12.68 -5.26
C GLU A 145 9.72 -11.88 -4.25
N LEU A 146 8.82 -11.03 -4.73
CA LEU A 146 7.94 -10.25 -3.87
C LEU A 146 6.99 -11.17 -3.09
N HIS A 147 6.39 -12.14 -3.77
CA HIS A 147 5.55 -13.13 -3.11
C HIS A 147 6.35 -13.94 -2.09
N GLY A 148 7.61 -14.26 -2.37
CA GLY A 148 8.49 -15.00 -1.46
C GLY A 148 8.70 -14.30 -0.11
N VAL A 149 8.49 -13.00 -0.01
CA VAL A 149 8.52 -12.26 1.26
C VAL A 149 7.25 -12.52 2.07
N PHE A 150 6.11 -12.67 1.39
CA PHE A 150 4.80 -12.88 2.00
C PHE A 150 4.39 -14.35 1.93
N VAL A 151 5.27 -15.23 2.41
CA VAL A 151 4.96 -16.66 2.56
C VAL A 151 3.98 -16.88 3.70
N GLU A 152 3.70 -18.14 4.06
CA GLU A 152 2.75 -18.40 5.16
C GLU A 152 2.91 -17.41 6.32
N PRO A 153 1.80 -16.90 6.88
CA PRO A 153 0.40 -17.32 6.65
C PRO A 153 -0.34 -16.55 5.54
N PHE A 154 0.34 -16.10 4.51
CA PHE A 154 -0.28 -15.44 3.37
C PHE A 154 -0.41 -16.41 2.20
N GLU A 155 -1.53 -16.31 1.49
CA GLU A 155 -1.79 -17.04 0.24
C GLU A 155 -1.70 -16.05 -0.92
N LEU A 156 -0.88 -16.35 -1.92
CA LEU A 156 -0.84 -15.55 -3.14
C LEU A 156 -2.11 -15.79 -3.94
N LEU A 157 -2.82 -14.71 -4.24
CA LEU A 157 -4.02 -14.76 -5.09
C LEU A 157 -3.72 -14.32 -6.51
N SER A 158 -2.90 -13.29 -6.68
CA SER A 158 -2.56 -12.75 -7.99
C SER A 158 -1.28 -11.92 -7.91
N SER A 159 -0.62 -11.79 -9.04
CA SER A 159 0.45 -10.82 -9.23
C SER A 159 0.28 -10.15 -10.59
N SER A 160 0.78 -8.94 -10.74
CA SER A 160 0.71 -8.20 -12.00
C SER A 160 1.87 -7.24 -12.15
N ILE A 161 2.08 -6.79 -13.39
CA ILE A 161 3.07 -5.78 -13.74
C ILE A 161 2.32 -4.58 -14.29
N GLU A 162 2.63 -3.39 -13.76
CA GLU A 162 2.08 -2.14 -14.25
C GLU A 162 3.22 -1.26 -14.77
N LEU A 163 3.06 -0.73 -15.96
CA LEU A 163 3.98 0.27 -16.48
C LEU A 163 3.38 1.65 -16.22
N HIS A 164 3.98 2.37 -15.28
CA HIS A 164 3.58 3.72 -14.90
C HIS A 164 4.46 4.74 -15.63
N THR A 165 3.84 5.77 -16.17
CA THR A 165 4.57 6.89 -16.77
C THR A 165 4.53 8.08 -15.81
N THR A 166 5.71 8.57 -15.43
CA THR A 166 5.82 9.76 -14.58
C THR A 166 5.36 11.01 -15.31
N PRO A 167 5.07 12.13 -14.61
CA PRO A 167 4.76 13.40 -15.26
C PRO A 167 5.83 13.90 -16.23
N TRP A 168 7.07 13.43 -16.06
CA TRP A 168 8.20 13.78 -16.94
C TRP A 168 8.37 12.81 -18.12
N GLY A 169 7.44 11.85 -18.29
CA GLY A 169 7.46 10.91 -19.41
C GLY A 169 8.37 9.69 -19.20
N SER A 170 8.98 9.54 -18.03
CA SER A 170 9.82 8.37 -17.73
C SER A 170 8.97 7.17 -17.34
N PRO A 171 9.23 5.97 -17.92
CA PRO A 171 8.51 4.76 -17.52
C PRO A 171 9.05 4.24 -16.19
N GLN A 172 8.13 3.72 -15.36
CA GLN A 172 8.46 3.04 -14.12
C GLN A 172 7.71 1.70 -14.08
N GLN A 173 8.44 0.60 -14.01
CA GLN A 173 7.84 -0.71 -13.87
C GLN A 173 7.50 -0.96 -12.41
N PHE A 174 6.23 -1.29 -12.12
CA PHE A 174 5.77 -1.77 -10.83
C PHE A 174 5.36 -3.22 -10.91
N VAL A 175 5.62 -3.94 -9.84
CA VAL A 175 5.16 -5.31 -9.63
C VAL A 175 4.24 -5.30 -8.42
N TYR A 176 3.06 -5.89 -8.58
CA TYR A 176 2.08 -6.03 -7.51
C TYR A 176 1.99 -7.47 -7.03
N CYS A 177 1.88 -7.64 -5.71
CA CYS A 177 1.53 -8.88 -5.06
C CYS A 177 0.20 -8.70 -4.33
N TYR A 178 -0.78 -9.53 -4.66
CA TYR A 178 -2.10 -9.54 -4.04
C TYR A 178 -2.25 -10.83 -3.26
N CYS A 179 -2.25 -10.71 -1.94
CA CYS A 179 -2.24 -11.82 -1.02
C CYS A 179 -3.42 -11.76 -0.08
N ARG A 180 -3.84 -12.91 0.45
CA ARG A 180 -4.82 -13.01 1.52
C ARG A 180 -4.16 -13.61 2.75
N ARG A 181 -4.41 -12.99 3.91
CA ARG A 181 -4.03 -13.60 5.19
C ARG A 181 -4.91 -14.81 5.43
N LEU A 182 -4.31 -15.96 5.69
CA LEU A 182 -5.06 -17.18 6.01
C LEU A 182 -5.86 -16.99 7.31
N PRO A 183 -7.07 -17.62 7.44
CA PRO A 183 -7.98 -17.34 8.56
C PRO A 183 -7.53 -17.82 9.93
N SER A 184 -6.52 -18.66 10.03
CA SER A 184 -6.05 -19.21 11.31
C SER A 184 -4.95 -18.41 11.96
#